data_917ecfdd71bd828635ef86fe497245aa
#
_entry.id   917ecfdd71bd828635ef86fe497245aa
#
_cell.length_a   1.000
_cell.length_b   1.000
_cell.length_c   1.000
_cell.angle_alpha   90.00
_cell.angle_beta   90.00
_cell.angle_gamma   90.00
#
_symmetry.space_group_name_H-M   'P 1'
#
loop_
_entity.id
_entity.type
_entity.pdbx_description
1 polymer ?
#
loop_
_entity_poly.entity_id
_entity_poly.type
_entity_poly.pdbx_seq_one_letter_code
_entity_poly.pdbx_strand_id
1 'polypeptide(L)'
;MTAPYRSTLTLGLFAAVVFVTATSGVAAPPSGSTIADGQRDFDWEIGTWRSTVQVLADPLSDSPDEWLEFAGTSTVRPLMDRRANVVEFEVSGPAGRIDALNLRLYEPQAQRWSLSFVNMRDGLLTPAVRGGFRDGVGEFYGDDQLGERPIKVRFLITRVSQDEARFEQAFSADGGTTWETNWIAVDRRVGASAPRGWDRRADSAS
;
A
#
# COMPACT_ATOMS: atom_id res chain seq x y z
N MET A 1 11.23 57.47 20.28
CA MET A 1 9.93 57.92 20.84
C MET A 1 9.13 56.70 21.17
N THR A 2 9.15 56.29 22.40
CA THR A 2 8.53 55.12 22.98
C THR A 2 7.24 55.52 23.68
N ALA A 3 6.12 54.92 23.34
CA ALA A 3 4.86 55.11 24.06
C ALA A 3 4.59 53.88 24.94
N PRO A 4 4.15 54.09 26.21
CA PRO A 4 3.95 52.96 27.13
C PRO A 4 2.53 52.40 27.08
N TYR A 5 2.47 51.08 27.20
CA TYR A 5 1.26 50.25 27.37
C TYR A 5 0.73 50.41 28.79
N ARG A 6 -0.54 50.79 28.94
CA ARG A 6 -1.26 50.83 30.24
C ARG A 6 -2.15 49.64 30.41
N SER A 7 -1.83 48.81 31.43
CA SER A 7 -2.73 47.73 31.90
C SER A 7 -3.78 48.32 32.84
N THR A 8 -5.04 48.03 32.58
CA THR A 8 -6.15 48.24 33.50
C THR A 8 -6.62 46.90 34.06
N LEU A 9 -6.43 46.72 35.38
CA LEU A 9 -7.03 45.62 36.13
C LEU A 9 -8.51 45.96 36.39
N THR A 10 -9.42 45.06 36.00
CA THR A 10 -10.83 45.15 36.43
C THR A 10 -11.14 43.97 37.36
N LEU A 11 -11.48 44.31 38.60
CA LEU A 11 -11.87 43.42 39.69
C LEU A 11 -13.33 42.99 39.43
N GLY A 12 -13.61 41.75 39.21
CA GLY A 12 -14.95 41.20 38.92
C GLY A 12 -15.44 40.23 40.02
N LEU A 13 -16.57 40.53 40.52
CA LEU A 13 -17.41 40.01 41.60
C LEU A 13 -17.65 38.49 41.50
N PHE A 14 -17.44 37.73 42.60
CA PHE A 14 -17.81 36.32 42.72
C PHE A 14 -19.32 36.17 42.96
N ALA A 15 -20.03 35.56 42.01
CA ALA A 15 -21.38 35.05 42.20
C ALA A 15 -21.29 33.50 42.35
N ALA A 16 -21.72 33.00 43.52
CA ALA A 16 -21.81 31.57 43.77
C ALA A 16 -22.97 30.98 42.98
N VAL A 17 -22.69 30.12 42.01
CA VAL A 17 -23.72 29.34 41.30
C VAL A 17 -23.74 27.94 41.90
N VAL A 18 -24.88 27.56 42.47
CA VAL A 18 -25.15 26.19 42.93
C VAL A 18 -25.39 25.32 41.73
N PHE A 19 -24.47 24.36 41.48
CA PHE A 19 -24.64 23.33 40.44
C PHE A 19 -25.52 22.21 40.97
N VAL A 20 -26.73 22.09 40.43
CA VAL A 20 -27.52 20.87 40.50
C VAL A 20 -26.96 19.89 39.49
N THR A 21 -26.30 18.82 39.93
CA THR A 21 -25.82 17.75 39.07
C THR A 21 -26.96 16.88 38.61
N ALA A 22 -27.50 17.15 37.44
CA ALA A 22 -28.34 16.20 36.72
C ALA A 22 -27.41 15.13 36.11
N THR A 23 -27.45 13.89 36.61
CA THR A 23 -26.81 12.73 36.01
C THR A 23 -27.55 12.38 34.71
N SER A 24 -27.17 13.01 33.62
CA SER A 24 -27.57 12.56 32.28
C SER A 24 -26.83 11.25 31.97
N GLY A 25 -27.57 10.14 31.98
CA GLY A 25 -27.05 8.86 31.44
C GLY A 25 -26.65 9.08 29.98
N VAL A 26 -25.35 9.09 29.74
CA VAL A 26 -24.82 9.05 28.37
C VAL A 26 -25.14 7.67 27.84
N ALA A 27 -26.17 7.57 26.99
CA ALA A 27 -26.38 6.36 26.19
C ALA A 27 -25.11 6.12 25.37
N ALA A 28 -24.57 4.90 25.47
CA ALA A 28 -23.47 4.48 24.60
C ALA A 28 -23.88 4.71 23.14
N PRO A 29 -22.99 5.27 22.28
CA PRO A 29 -23.30 5.42 20.87
C PRO A 29 -23.67 4.05 20.31
N PRO A 30 -24.67 3.94 19.42
CA PRO A 30 -25.00 2.68 18.78
C PRO A 30 -23.72 2.15 18.13
N SER A 31 -23.43 0.85 18.34
CA SER A 31 -22.36 0.15 17.64
C SER A 31 -22.68 0.22 16.14
N GLY A 32 -22.24 1.29 15.49
CA GLY A 32 -22.37 1.48 14.07
C GLY A 32 -21.67 0.31 13.40
N SER A 33 -22.34 -0.34 12.46
CA SER A 33 -21.67 -1.21 11.49
C SER A 33 -20.49 -0.42 10.95
N THR A 34 -19.27 -0.79 11.34
CA THR A 34 -18.06 -0.27 10.73
C THR A 34 -18.13 -0.72 9.28
N ILE A 35 -18.49 0.19 8.38
CA ILE A 35 -18.25 -0.01 6.96
C ILE A 35 -16.76 -0.37 6.90
N ALA A 36 -16.44 -1.54 6.34
CA ALA A 36 -15.05 -1.91 6.14
C ALA A 36 -14.40 -0.79 5.33
N ASP A 37 -13.48 -0.07 5.97
CA ASP A 37 -12.86 1.13 5.38
C ASP A 37 -11.82 0.81 4.32
N GLY A 38 -11.62 -0.48 3.99
CA GLY A 38 -10.61 -0.97 3.06
C GLY A 38 -9.22 -1.17 3.68
N GLN A 39 -9.00 -0.79 4.93
CA GLN A 39 -7.69 -0.94 5.58
C GLN A 39 -7.20 -2.39 5.63
N ARG A 40 -8.10 -3.35 5.62
CA ARG A 40 -7.82 -4.80 5.71
C ARG A 40 -7.83 -5.52 4.36
N ASP A 41 -7.99 -4.80 3.26
CA ASP A 41 -8.16 -5.40 1.93
C ASP A 41 -6.99 -6.27 1.48
N PHE A 42 -5.77 -6.04 1.99
CA PHE A 42 -4.59 -6.86 1.73
C PHE A 42 -4.33 -7.97 2.74
N ASP A 43 -5.17 -8.15 3.78
CA ASP A 43 -4.91 -9.13 4.84
C ASP A 43 -4.85 -10.58 4.32
N TRP A 44 -5.59 -10.88 3.26
CA TRP A 44 -5.61 -12.18 2.63
C TRP A 44 -4.28 -12.54 1.93
N GLU A 45 -3.48 -11.55 1.53
CA GLU A 45 -2.22 -11.77 0.82
C GLU A 45 -1.04 -12.04 1.77
N ILE A 46 -1.19 -11.73 3.07
CA ILE A 46 -0.13 -11.92 4.06
C ILE A 46 0.36 -13.36 4.06
N GLY A 47 1.69 -13.55 3.96
CA GLY A 47 2.34 -14.85 3.91
C GLY A 47 3.36 -14.97 2.78
N THR A 48 3.78 -16.20 2.48
CA THR A 48 4.75 -16.50 1.44
C THR A 48 4.08 -17.18 0.25
N TRP A 49 4.48 -16.78 -0.93
CA TRP A 49 3.94 -17.22 -2.20
C TRP A 49 5.04 -17.66 -3.14
N ARG A 50 4.77 -18.64 -3.96
CA ARG A 50 5.59 -18.98 -5.13
C ARG A 50 5.06 -18.20 -6.32
N SER A 51 5.93 -17.39 -6.90
CA SER A 51 5.60 -16.47 -8.00
C SER A 51 6.14 -17.00 -9.32
N THR A 52 5.30 -17.00 -10.34
CA THR A 52 5.71 -17.11 -11.75
C THR A 52 5.36 -15.81 -12.44
N VAL A 53 6.31 -15.26 -13.18
CA VAL A 53 6.22 -13.88 -13.68
C VAL A 53 6.60 -13.84 -15.15
N GLN A 54 5.85 -13.05 -15.91
CA GLN A 54 6.14 -12.69 -17.28
C GLN A 54 6.26 -11.17 -17.36
N VAL A 55 7.31 -10.67 -17.97
CA VAL A 55 7.61 -9.24 -18.16
C VAL A 55 7.83 -8.99 -19.62
N LEU A 56 7.14 -8.03 -20.21
CA LEU A 56 7.35 -7.60 -21.58
C LEU A 56 8.70 -6.88 -21.69
N ALA A 57 9.57 -7.32 -22.60
CA ALA A 57 10.94 -6.82 -22.69
C ALA A 57 11.02 -5.34 -23.07
N ASP A 58 10.14 -4.88 -23.96
CA ASP A 58 10.12 -3.52 -24.48
C ASP A 58 8.66 -2.99 -24.60
N PRO A 59 8.07 -2.56 -23.46
CA PRO A 59 6.69 -2.11 -23.46
C PRO A 59 6.50 -0.82 -24.23
N LEU A 60 5.32 -0.68 -24.85
CA LEU A 60 4.91 0.48 -25.67
C LEU A 60 5.82 0.73 -26.88
N SER A 61 6.48 -0.30 -27.38
CA SER A 61 7.28 -0.29 -28.62
C SER A 61 6.46 -0.84 -29.79
N ASP A 62 6.98 -0.60 -31.03
CA ASP A 62 6.43 -1.21 -32.24
C ASP A 62 7.06 -2.60 -32.54
N SER A 63 7.95 -3.08 -31.66
CA SER A 63 8.58 -4.40 -31.77
C SER A 63 7.59 -5.51 -31.46
N PRO A 64 7.77 -6.71 -32.02
CA PRO A 64 6.96 -7.88 -31.60
C PRO A 64 7.12 -8.14 -30.09
N ASP A 65 6.04 -8.53 -29.43
CA ASP A 65 6.03 -8.86 -28.02
C ASP A 65 7.00 -9.99 -27.67
N GLU A 66 7.99 -9.69 -26.86
CA GLU A 66 8.89 -10.66 -26.26
C GLU A 66 8.66 -10.70 -24.74
N TRP A 67 8.15 -11.84 -24.25
CA TRP A 67 7.87 -12.04 -22.83
C TRP A 67 9.03 -12.78 -22.16
N LEU A 68 9.64 -12.13 -21.17
CA LEU A 68 10.71 -12.67 -20.34
C LEU A 68 10.10 -13.39 -19.14
N GLU A 69 10.51 -14.62 -18.88
CA GLU A 69 9.96 -15.44 -17.80
C GLU A 69 10.87 -15.48 -16.59
N PHE A 70 10.25 -15.38 -15.40
CA PHE A 70 10.93 -15.46 -14.11
C PHE A 70 10.10 -16.32 -13.15
N ALA A 71 10.77 -16.92 -12.17
CA ALA A 71 10.14 -17.64 -11.07
C ALA A 71 10.90 -17.43 -9.77
N GLY A 72 10.16 -17.49 -8.65
CA GLY A 72 10.76 -17.30 -7.33
C GLY A 72 9.72 -17.18 -6.23
N THR A 73 9.88 -16.22 -5.34
CA THR A 73 9.01 -16.04 -4.18
C THR A 73 8.62 -14.58 -3.97
N SER A 74 7.40 -14.39 -3.46
CA SER A 74 6.94 -13.16 -2.83
C SER A 74 6.63 -13.42 -1.37
N THR A 75 7.03 -12.52 -0.47
CA THR A 75 6.67 -12.58 0.94
C THR A 75 6.01 -11.29 1.35
N VAL A 76 4.75 -11.36 1.76
CA VAL A 76 3.95 -10.22 2.21
C VAL A 76 3.96 -10.15 3.73
N ARG A 77 4.43 -9.04 4.30
CA ARG A 77 4.48 -8.81 5.75
C ARG A 77 3.66 -7.59 6.14
N PRO A 78 2.78 -7.72 7.15
CA PRO A 78 2.05 -6.58 7.69
C PRO A 78 2.98 -5.67 8.49
N LEU A 79 2.73 -4.38 8.42
CA LEU A 79 3.42 -3.33 9.17
C LEU A 79 2.39 -2.42 9.86
N MET A 80 2.78 -1.75 10.95
CA MET A 80 2.00 -0.69 11.60
C MET A 80 0.54 -1.09 11.88
N ASP A 81 0.34 -2.25 12.49
CA ASP A 81 -0.99 -2.82 12.75
C ASP A 81 -1.86 -2.95 11.48
N ARG A 82 -1.23 -3.46 10.40
CA ARG A 82 -1.84 -3.70 9.08
C ARG A 82 -2.34 -2.43 8.36
N ARG A 83 -1.92 -1.25 8.80
CA ARG A 83 -2.12 0.00 8.04
C ARG A 83 -1.12 0.16 6.91
N ALA A 84 -0.13 -0.73 6.87
CA ALA A 84 0.84 -0.86 5.81
C ALA A 84 1.23 -2.32 5.65
N ASN A 85 1.78 -2.67 4.52
CA ASN A 85 2.48 -3.92 4.30
C ASN A 85 3.65 -3.72 3.32
N VAL A 86 4.56 -4.67 3.34
CA VAL A 86 5.65 -4.75 2.38
C VAL A 86 5.64 -6.12 1.73
N VAL A 87 5.82 -6.14 0.42
CA VAL A 87 6.10 -7.36 -0.35
C VAL A 87 7.59 -7.40 -0.63
N GLU A 88 8.26 -8.42 -0.16
CA GLU A 88 9.60 -8.78 -0.65
C GLU A 88 9.43 -9.72 -1.83
N PHE A 89 10.04 -9.37 -2.94
CA PHE A 89 9.88 -10.05 -4.22
C PHE A 89 11.26 -10.44 -4.76
N GLU A 90 11.47 -11.74 -4.93
CA GLU A 90 12.74 -12.30 -5.39
C GLU A 90 12.46 -13.36 -6.46
N VAL A 91 12.74 -13.04 -7.71
CA VAL A 91 12.53 -13.94 -8.84
C VAL A 91 13.75 -13.96 -9.76
N SER A 92 13.97 -15.08 -10.44
CA SER A 92 15.06 -15.26 -11.40
C SER A 92 14.59 -16.03 -12.63
N GLY A 93 15.26 -15.80 -13.75
CA GLY A 93 14.99 -16.45 -15.03
C GLY A 93 16.19 -16.31 -15.98
N PRO A 94 16.05 -16.75 -17.23
CA PRO A 94 17.15 -16.66 -18.23
C PRO A 94 17.63 -15.22 -18.47
N ALA A 95 16.75 -14.23 -18.31
CA ALA A 95 17.06 -12.81 -18.49
C ALA A 95 17.72 -12.16 -17.24
N GLY A 96 17.89 -12.91 -16.15
CA GLY A 96 18.56 -12.43 -14.93
C GLY A 96 17.72 -12.58 -13.67
N ARG A 97 17.90 -11.64 -12.73
CA ARG A 97 17.22 -11.63 -11.41
C ARG A 97 16.54 -10.30 -11.16
N ILE A 98 15.39 -10.35 -10.51
CA ILE A 98 14.65 -9.19 -10.02
C ILE A 98 14.50 -9.36 -8.50
N ASP A 99 15.16 -8.49 -7.75
CA ASP A 99 14.98 -8.31 -6.31
C ASP A 99 14.29 -6.97 -6.10
N ALA A 100 13.14 -6.99 -5.45
CA ALA A 100 12.32 -5.79 -5.34
C ALA A 100 11.51 -5.75 -4.05
N LEU A 101 11.07 -4.56 -3.68
CA LEU A 101 10.05 -4.35 -2.65
C LEU A 101 8.84 -3.63 -3.27
N ASN A 102 7.65 -3.96 -2.79
CA ASN A 102 6.47 -3.14 -2.98
C ASN A 102 6.00 -2.67 -1.61
N LEU A 103 6.07 -1.35 -1.36
CA LEU A 103 5.58 -0.73 -0.14
C LEU A 103 4.15 -0.26 -0.35
N ARG A 104 3.25 -0.71 0.52
CA ARG A 104 1.82 -0.41 0.46
C ARG A 104 1.38 0.28 1.75
N LEU A 105 0.80 1.46 1.61
CA LEU A 105 0.36 2.31 2.72
C LEU A 105 -1.13 2.60 2.57
N TYR A 106 -1.90 2.46 3.66
CA TYR A 106 -3.29 2.85 3.69
C TYR A 106 -3.42 4.35 4.00
N GLU A 107 -4.17 5.09 3.18
CA GLU A 107 -4.50 6.51 3.36
C GLU A 107 -5.89 6.62 4.03
N PRO A 108 -6.00 6.75 5.38
CA PRO A 108 -7.29 6.61 6.06
C PRO A 108 -8.30 7.71 5.72
N GLN A 109 -7.85 8.93 5.45
CA GLN A 109 -8.74 10.03 5.06
C GLN A 109 -9.32 9.86 3.65
N ALA A 110 -8.55 9.26 2.75
CA ALA A 110 -8.95 9.00 1.37
C ALA A 110 -9.57 7.61 1.19
N GLN A 111 -9.54 6.77 2.23
CA GLN A 111 -10.01 5.38 2.24
C GLN A 111 -9.50 4.58 1.05
N ARG A 112 -8.19 4.66 0.79
CA ARG A 112 -7.53 3.99 -0.34
C ARG A 112 -6.11 3.57 0.03
N TRP A 113 -5.54 2.69 -0.79
CA TRP A 113 -4.15 2.28 -0.70
C TRP A 113 -3.26 3.05 -1.70
N SER A 114 -2.02 3.24 -1.31
CA SER A 114 -0.94 3.83 -2.09
C SER A 114 0.20 2.80 -2.18
N LEU A 115 0.59 2.42 -3.40
CA LEU A 115 1.55 1.36 -3.67
C LEU A 115 2.74 1.94 -4.44
N SER A 116 3.96 1.74 -3.92
CA SER A 116 5.21 2.10 -4.59
C SER A 116 6.13 0.90 -4.69
N PHE A 117 6.72 0.72 -5.85
CA PHE A 117 7.67 -0.34 -6.14
C PHE A 117 9.11 0.20 -6.07
N VAL A 118 10.06 -0.64 -5.72
CA VAL A 118 11.48 -0.35 -5.80
C VAL A 118 12.23 -1.59 -6.27
N ASN A 119 13.01 -1.46 -7.35
CA ASN A 119 13.96 -2.49 -7.75
C ASN A 119 15.26 -2.29 -6.96
N MET A 120 15.78 -3.33 -6.34
CA MET A 120 17.01 -3.24 -5.53
C MET A 120 18.24 -2.91 -6.35
N ARG A 121 18.17 -3.04 -7.68
CA ARG A 121 19.27 -2.68 -8.58
C ARG A 121 19.56 -1.17 -8.59
N ASP A 122 18.52 -0.33 -8.49
CA ASP A 122 18.64 1.13 -8.49
C ASP A 122 18.25 1.77 -7.16
N GLY A 123 17.42 1.09 -6.35
CA GLY A 123 17.01 1.55 -5.03
C GLY A 123 16.04 2.75 -5.04
N LEU A 124 15.44 3.07 -6.19
CA LEU A 124 14.52 4.19 -6.32
C LEU A 124 13.07 3.74 -6.25
N LEU A 125 12.29 4.39 -5.41
CA LEU A 125 10.83 4.18 -5.34
C LEU A 125 10.16 4.78 -6.58
N THR A 126 9.30 4.00 -7.23
CA THR A 126 8.42 4.53 -8.28
C THR A 126 7.39 5.50 -7.70
N PRO A 127 6.85 6.42 -8.51
CA PRO A 127 5.63 7.14 -8.16
C PRO A 127 4.53 6.19 -7.72
N ALA A 128 3.77 6.59 -6.69
CA ALA A 128 2.76 5.71 -6.13
C ALA A 128 1.53 5.59 -7.05
N VAL A 129 1.09 4.36 -7.32
CA VAL A 129 -0.25 4.10 -7.83
C VAL A 129 -1.24 4.05 -6.65
N ARG A 130 -2.47 4.54 -6.84
CA ARG A 130 -3.47 4.65 -5.79
C ARG A 130 -4.79 4.02 -6.20
N GLY A 131 -5.46 3.40 -5.23
CA GLY A 131 -6.73 2.72 -5.49
C GLY A 131 -7.20 1.89 -4.31
N GLY A 132 -8.00 0.87 -4.59
CA GLY A 132 -8.55 -0.02 -3.58
C GLY A 132 -9.22 -1.24 -4.21
N PHE A 133 -9.83 -2.06 -3.37
CA PHE A 133 -10.49 -3.28 -3.79
C PHE A 133 -12.00 -3.08 -3.96
N ARG A 134 -12.53 -3.75 -4.99
CA ARG A 134 -13.97 -3.92 -5.19
C ARG A 134 -14.21 -5.32 -5.77
N ASP A 135 -15.12 -6.08 -5.18
CA ASP A 135 -15.53 -7.40 -5.64
C ASP A 135 -14.36 -8.39 -5.86
N GLY A 136 -13.34 -8.31 -4.98
CA GLY A 136 -12.16 -9.18 -5.01
C GLY A 136 -11.07 -8.75 -5.99
N VAL A 137 -11.22 -7.61 -6.67
CA VAL A 137 -10.23 -7.02 -7.57
C VAL A 137 -9.76 -5.69 -7.01
N GLY A 138 -8.46 -5.55 -6.81
CA GLY A 138 -7.79 -4.29 -6.48
C GLY A 138 -7.39 -3.59 -7.77
N GLU A 139 -7.81 -2.32 -7.92
CA GLU A 139 -7.45 -1.48 -9.05
C GLU A 139 -6.72 -0.24 -8.56
N PHE A 140 -5.52 0.00 -9.10
CA PHE A 140 -4.66 1.12 -8.69
C PHE A 140 -4.11 1.82 -9.93
N TYR A 141 -4.14 3.16 -9.89
CA TYR A 141 -3.73 4.00 -11.01
C TYR A 141 -2.74 5.06 -10.56
N GLY A 142 -1.82 5.44 -11.45
CA GLY A 142 -0.84 6.49 -11.21
C GLY A 142 -0.23 7.02 -12.50
N ASP A 143 0.60 8.03 -12.34
CA ASP A 143 1.42 8.62 -13.40
C ASP A 143 2.86 8.19 -13.21
N ASP A 144 3.58 7.90 -14.29
CA ASP A 144 5.00 7.58 -14.29
C ASP A 144 5.64 8.02 -15.62
N GLN A 145 6.89 7.65 -15.82
CA GLN A 145 7.63 7.90 -17.06
C GLN A 145 8.32 6.61 -17.53
N LEU A 146 8.22 6.33 -18.81
CA LEU A 146 9.01 5.31 -19.49
C LEU A 146 10.09 6.02 -20.32
N GLY A 147 11.30 6.09 -19.79
CA GLY A 147 12.32 7.02 -20.30
C GLY A 147 11.86 8.48 -20.15
N GLU A 148 11.76 9.21 -21.26
CA GLU A 148 11.22 10.60 -21.28
C GLU A 148 9.72 10.67 -21.60
N ARG A 149 9.08 9.53 -21.88
CA ARG A 149 7.67 9.45 -22.25
C ARG A 149 6.78 9.41 -21.02
N PRO A 150 5.89 10.37 -20.79
CA PRO A 150 4.90 10.27 -19.72
C PRO A 150 3.90 9.15 -20.02
N ILE A 151 3.59 8.34 -19.01
CA ILE A 151 2.67 7.22 -19.10
C ILE A 151 1.69 7.24 -17.93
N LYS A 152 0.54 6.56 -18.12
CA LYS A 152 -0.29 6.10 -17.01
C LYS A 152 0.08 4.65 -16.68
N VAL A 153 0.05 4.34 -15.39
CA VAL A 153 0.29 2.99 -14.86
C VAL A 153 -1.00 2.49 -14.21
N ARG A 154 -1.34 1.23 -14.48
CA ARG A 154 -2.43 0.52 -13.83
C ARG A 154 -1.91 -0.78 -13.22
N PHE A 155 -2.26 -1.05 -11.96
CA PHE A 155 -2.11 -2.36 -11.33
C PHE A 155 -3.49 -2.97 -11.12
N LEU A 156 -3.61 -4.24 -11.47
CA LEU A 156 -4.75 -5.08 -11.13
C LEU A 156 -4.26 -6.21 -10.22
N ILE A 157 -4.89 -6.36 -9.06
CA ILE A 157 -4.56 -7.40 -8.08
C ILE A 157 -5.84 -8.21 -7.85
N THR A 158 -5.86 -9.45 -8.33
CA THR A 158 -7.04 -10.32 -8.27
C THR A 158 -6.78 -11.46 -7.30
N ARG A 159 -7.65 -11.60 -6.30
CA ARG A 159 -7.71 -12.81 -5.49
C ARG A 159 -8.48 -13.88 -6.24
N VAL A 160 -7.76 -14.79 -6.91
CA VAL A 160 -8.37 -15.89 -7.71
C VAL A 160 -9.00 -16.94 -6.78
N SER A 161 -8.30 -17.27 -5.68
CA SER A 161 -8.77 -18.19 -4.65
C SER A 161 -8.14 -17.86 -3.28
N GLN A 162 -8.31 -18.73 -2.29
CA GLN A 162 -7.60 -18.61 -1.01
C GLN A 162 -6.08 -18.73 -1.19
N ASP A 163 -5.64 -19.54 -2.15
CA ASP A 163 -4.25 -19.93 -2.35
C ASP A 163 -3.68 -19.50 -3.70
N GLU A 164 -4.41 -18.69 -4.46
CA GLU A 164 -3.95 -18.16 -5.74
C GLU A 164 -4.34 -16.69 -5.91
N ALA A 165 -3.35 -15.89 -6.31
CA ALA A 165 -3.50 -14.49 -6.68
C ALA A 165 -2.92 -14.23 -8.07
N ARG A 166 -3.43 -13.20 -8.73
CA ARG A 166 -2.92 -12.70 -10.01
C ARG A 166 -2.66 -11.20 -9.89
N PHE A 167 -1.49 -10.78 -10.32
CA PHE A 167 -1.11 -9.39 -10.49
C PHE A 167 -0.90 -9.09 -11.98
N GLU A 168 -1.39 -7.95 -12.42
CA GLU A 168 -1.11 -7.41 -13.76
C GLU A 168 -0.72 -5.94 -13.66
N GLN A 169 0.34 -5.56 -14.39
CA GLN A 169 0.66 -4.18 -14.65
C GLN A 169 0.39 -3.87 -16.12
N ALA A 170 -0.15 -2.69 -16.37
CA ALA A 170 -0.31 -2.18 -17.72
C ALA A 170 0.12 -0.71 -17.78
N PHE A 171 0.66 -0.34 -18.95
CA PHE A 171 0.99 1.05 -19.29
C PHE A 171 0.05 1.61 -20.34
N SER A 172 -0.15 2.91 -20.30
CA SER A 172 -0.89 3.65 -21.31
C SER A 172 -0.09 4.90 -21.69
N ALA A 173 0.06 5.13 -22.99
CA ALA A 173 0.73 6.30 -23.53
C ALA A 173 -0.23 7.37 -24.05
N ASP A 174 -1.55 7.14 -23.95
CA ASP A 174 -2.61 7.98 -24.49
C ASP A 174 -3.59 8.48 -23.40
N GLY A 175 -3.06 8.64 -22.17
CA GLY A 175 -3.83 9.15 -21.04
C GLY A 175 -4.82 8.17 -20.43
N GLY A 176 -4.69 6.86 -20.69
CA GLY A 176 -5.55 5.82 -20.14
C GLY A 176 -6.67 5.36 -21.09
N THR A 177 -6.60 5.75 -22.38
CA THR A 177 -7.57 5.33 -23.40
C THR A 177 -7.32 3.89 -23.82
N THR A 178 -6.06 3.54 -24.08
CA THR A 178 -5.62 2.16 -24.35
C THR A 178 -4.57 1.70 -23.35
N TRP A 179 -4.49 0.41 -23.11
CA TRP A 179 -3.61 -0.18 -22.11
C TRP A 179 -2.88 -1.39 -22.68
N GLU A 180 -1.56 -1.42 -22.53
CA GLU A 180 -0.73 -2.56 -22.84
C GLU A 180 -0.29 -3.24 -21.55
N THR A 181 -0.68 -4.51 -21.36
CA THR A 181 -0.21 -5.31 -20.23
C THR A 181 1.26 -5.66 -20.45
N ASN A 182 2.12 -5.33 -19.48
CA ASN A 182 3.56 -5.53 -19.60
C ASN A 182 4.20 -6.31 -18.44
N TRP A 183 3.39 -6.69 -17.44
CA TRP A 183 3.79 -7.54 -16.34
C TRP A 183 2.62 -8.39 -15.89
N ILE A 184 2.85 -9.69 -15.76
CA ILE A 184 1.87 -10.63 -15.23
C ILE A 184 2.58 -11.49 -14.19
N ALA A 185 2.02 -11.58 -12.98
CA ALA A 185 2.45 -12.54 -11.98
C ALA A 185 1.29 -13.43 -11.54
N VAL A 186 1.58 -14.71 -11.37
CA VAL A 186 0.68 -15.68 -10.75
C VAL A 186 1.36 -16.19 -9.48
N ASP A 187 0.72 -15.95 -8.35
CA ASP A 187 1.22 -16.25 -7.03
C ASP A 187 0.42 -17.41 -6.42
N ARG A 188 1.11 -18.48 -6.02
CA ARG A 188 0.52 -19.63 -5.33
C ARG A 188 1.06 -19.73 -3.92
N ARG A 189 0.15 -19.78 -2.94
CA ARG A 189 0.51 -19.79 -1.53
C ARG A 189 1.41 -21.00 -1.21
N VAL A 190 2.54 -20.72 -0.59
CA VAL A 190 3.38 -21.75 0.03
C VAL A 190 2.89 -21.87 1.46
N GLY A 191 2.49 -23.09 1.88
CA GLY A 191 1.86 -23.33 3.18
C GLY A 191 2.44 -22.49 4.32
N ALA A 192 1.63 -22.17 5.33
CA ALA A 192 1.94 -21.20 6.37
C ALA A 192 3.29 -21.48 7.06
N SER A 193 4.36 -20.94 6.51
CA SER A 193 5.63 -20.86 7.20
C SER A 193 5.52 -19.74 8.21
N ALA A 194 5.70 -20.07 9.49
CA ALA A 194 5.75 -19.10 10.57
C ALA A 194 6.70 -17.95 10.18
N PRO A 195 6.35 -16.68 10.43
CA PRO A 195 7.23 -15.57 10.13
C PRO A 195 8.55 -15.78 10.84
N ARG A 196 9.67 -15.69 10.12
CA ARG A 196 10.99 -15.62 10.73
C ARG A 196 10.99 -14.39 11.61
N GLY A 197 10.97 -14.61 12.93
CA GLY A 197 10.96 -13.55 13.90
C GLY A 197 12.16 -12.62 13.66
N TRP A 198 11.92 -11.33 13.67
CA TRP A 198 12.95 -10.36 13.97
C TRP A 198 13.44 -10.67 15.39
N ASP A 199 14.57 -11.36 15.49
CA ASP A 199 15.29 -11.51 16.75
C ASP A 199 15.75 -10.12 17.17
N ARG A 200 14.98 -9.47 18.05
CA ARG A 200 15.51 -8.36 18.83
C ARG A 200 16.52 -8.98 19.77
N ARG A 201 17.78 -8.96 19.40
CA ARG A 201 18.84 -9.17 20.35
C ARG A 201 18.71 -8.03 21.37
N ALA A 202 18.16 -8.36 22.52
CA ALA A 202 18.34 -7.57 23.70
C ALA A 202 19.83 -7.63 24.03
N ASP A 203 20.57 -6.56 23.73
CA ASP A 203 21.87 -6.33 24.33
C ASP A 203 21.65 -6.08 25.82
N SER A 204 21.74 -7.16 26.61
CA SER A 204 21.98 -7.06 28.04
C SER A 204 23.47 -6.80 28.21
N ALA A 205 23.82 -5.50 28.30
CA ALA A 205 25.11 -5.09 28.83
C ALA A 205 25.09 -5.27 30.34
N SER A 206 26.01 -6.09 30.83
CA SER A 206 26.47 -6.17 32.22
C SER A 206 27.37 -5.00 32.52
#